data_6ddbf60a0a40afddb2befb0111463a32
#
_entry.id   6ddbf60a0a40afddb2befb0111463a32
#
_cell.length_a   1.000
_cell.length_b   1.000
_cell.length_c   1.000
_cell.angle_alpha   90.00
_cell.angle_beta   90.00
_cell.angle_gamma   90.00
#
_symmetry.space_group_name_H-M   'P 1'
#
loop_
_entity.id
_entity.type
_entity.pdbx_description
1 polymer ?
#
loop_
_entity_poly.entity_id
_entity_poly.type
_entity_poly.pdbx_seq_one_letter_code
_entity_poly.pdbx_strand_id
1 'polypeptide(L)'
;MERILFRKTLGCIILCCAAAAANSSCVKLPRRASAEVTQVTRVSLSHDVAPLVSINRSSREELEKLPGIGPALAARIVEHRERYGRFRRAEHLLMVRGISERRFLQLRPYLRAD
;
A
#
# COMPACT_ATOMS: atom_id res chain seq x y z
N MET A 1 30.05 -45.42 16.20
CA MET A 1 29.94 -45.99 17.55
C MET A 1 28.69 -45.47 18.10
N GLU A 2 27.87 -46.43 18.10
CA GLU A 2 26.94 -47.02 19.06
C GLU A 2 25.62 -46.28 19.09
N ARG A 3 24.52 -46.81 18.47
CA ARG A 3 23.73 -47.98 18.83
C ARG A 3 23.21 -47.86 20.28
N ILE A 4 21.93 -47.82 20.40
CA ILE A 4 21.11 -48.75 21.17
C ILE A 4 19.77 -48.06 21.33
N LEU A 5 18.70 -48.43 20.63
CA LEU A 5 17.85 -49.59 20.91
C LEU A 5 17.27 -49.58 22.33
N PHE A 6 16.01 -49.40 22.45
CA PHE A 6 15.13 -50.25 23.24
C PHE A 6 13.73 -49.63 23.12
N ARG A 7 12.82 -50.20 22.35
CA ARG A 7 12.06 -51.46 22.50
C ARG A 7 11.13 -51.46 23.71
N LYS A 8 9.86 -51.41 23.33
CA LYS A 8 8.78 -52.17 23.94
C LYS A 8 8.32 -51.80 25.34
N THR A 9 7.07 -51.48 25.40
CA THR A 9 5.98 -52.24 26.02
C THR A 9 4.68 -51.53 25.63
N LEU A 10 3.84 -52.04 24.88
CA LEU A 10 2.97 -53.22 24.87
C LEU A 10 2.38 -53.51 26.27
N GLY A 11 1.16 -53.30 26.38
CA GLY A 11 0.35 -53.73 27.54
C GLY A 11 -0.77 -52.75 27.74
N CYS A 12 -1.87 -52.99 27.08
CA CYS A 12 -2.98 -53.75 27.62
C CYS A 12 -3.74 -52.96 28.67
N ILE A 13 -4.92 -52.67 28.38
CA ILE A 13 -6.16 -53.13 28.97
C ILE A 13 -7.22 -52.14 28.57
N ILE A 14 -8.03 -52.37 27.58
CA ILE A 14 -9.28 -53.15 27.58
C ILE A 14 -9.99 -53.09 28.94
N LEU A 15 -11.14 -52.56 28.81
CA LEU A 15 -12.29 -52.76 29.67
C LEU A 15 -12.49 -51.73 30.77
N CYS A 16 -13.25 -50.75 30.48
CA CYS A 16 -14.44 -50.53 31.28
C CYS A 16 -15.52 -49.93 30.41
N CYS A 17 -16.33 -50.82 29.99
CA CYS A 17 -17.67 -50.53 29.50
C CYS A 17 -18.48 -49.88 30.60
N ALA A 18 -19.43 -49.22 30.13
CA ALA A 18 -20.77 -49.08 30.66
C ALA A 18 -21.11 -47.74 31.31
N ALA A 19 -22.00 -47.15 30.58
CA ALA A 19 -23.21 -46.55 31.11
C ALA A 19 -23.06 -45.23 31.87
N ALA A 20 -23.48 -44.25 31.20
CA ALA A 20 -24.54 -43.34 31.57
C ALA A 20 -24.63 -42.31 30.49
N ALA A 21 -25.59 -42.53 29.66
CA ALA A 21 -26.83 -41.76 29.69
C ALA A 21 -26.65 -40.29 29.43
N ALA A 22 -26.97 -39.95 28.20
CA ALA A 22 -27.85 -38.84 27.90
C ALA A 22 -27.58 -37.52 28.62
N ASN A 23 -26.77 -36.71 28.02
CA ASN A 23 -27.13 -35.31 27.96
C ASN A 23 -26.78 -34.80 26.56
N SER A 24 -27.67 -35.14 25.66
CA SER A 24 -27.79 -34.46 24.40
C SER A 24 -28.31 -33.05 24.67
N SER A 25 -27.50 -32.24 25.26
CA SER A 25 -27.67 -30.83 25.11
C SER A 25 -26.98 -30.45 23.79
N CYS A 26 -27.69 -30.78 22.73
CA CYS A 26 -27.48 -30.04 21.51
C CYS A 26 -27.77 -28.58 21.83
N VAL A 27 -26.78 -27.89 22.31
CA VAL A 27 -26.75 -26.48 22.17
C VAL A 27 -26.68 -26.24 20.67
N LYS A 28 -27.87 -26.13 20.12
CA LYS A 28 -28.10 -25.64 18.80
C LYS A 28 -27.58 -24.21 18.81
N LEU A 29 -26.30 -24.05 18.63
CA LEU A 29 -25.71 -22.75 18.26
C LEU A 29 -26.58 -22.22 17.13
N PRO A 30 -27.18 -21.09 17.28
CA PRO A 30 -27.81 -20.45 16.16
C PRO A 30 -26.67 -20.26 15.15
N ARG A 31 -26.75 -21.02 14.09
CA ARG A 31 -25.99 -20.82 12.88
C ARG A 31 -26.50 -19.51 12.28
N ARG A 32 -26.17 -18.42 12.97
CA ARG A 32 -26.18 -17.13 12.36
C ARG A 32 -25.00 -17.14 11.42
N ALA A 33 -25.27 -17.73 10.30
CA ALA A 33 -24.61 -17.35 9.08
C ALA A 33 -25.06 -15.92 8.77
N SER A 34 -24.66 -15.02 9.62
CA SER A 34 -24.43 -13.67 9.22
C SER A 34 -23.01 -13.69 8.70
N ALA A 35 -22.91 -14.01 7.45
CA ALA A 35 -21.92 -13.36 6.64
C ALA A 35 -22.25 -11.88 6.69
N GLU A 36 -22.16 -11.29 7.85
CA GLU A 36 -21.82 -9.93 8.00
C GLU A 36 -20.34 -9.89 7.67
N VAL A 37 -20.10 -10.04 6.36
CA VAL A 37 -19.00 -9.36 5.75
C VAL A 37 -19.07 -7.99 6.38
N THR A 38 -18.30 -7.81 7.46
CA THR A 38 -17.82 -6.52 7.81
C THR A 38 -17.24 -6.01 6.50
N GLN A 39 -18.09 -5.32 5.74
CA GLN A 39 -17.58 -4.32 4.86
C GLN A 39 -16.72 -3.48 5.79
N VAL A 40 -15.48 -3.90 5.92
CA VAL A 40 -14.43 -2.95 6.14
C VAL A 40 -14.74 -1.95 5.05
N THR A 41 -15.57 -0.98 5.42
CA THR A 41 -15.65 0.27 4.73
C THR A 41 -14.17 0.56 4.53
N ARG A 42 -13.68 0.20 3.37
CA ARG A 42 -12.52 0.86 2.83
C ARG A 42 -12.98 2.30 2.89
N VAL A 43 -12.71 2.90 4.03
CA VAL A 43 -12.47 4.31 4.06
C VAL A 43 -11.36 4.41 3.05
N SER A 44 -11.77 4.54 1.81
CA SER A 44 -10.97 5.22 0.84
C SER A 44 -10.72 6.51 1.56
N LEU A 45 -9.63 6.56 2.29
CA LEU A 45 -8.92 7.77 2.50
C LEU A 45 -8.58 8.18 1.07
N SER A 46 -9.62 8.71 0.42
CA SER A 46 -9.41 9.72 -0.56
C SER A 46 -8.74 10.83 0.24
N HIS A 47 -7.48 10.60 0.58
CA HIS A 47 -6.56 11.69 0.49
C HIS A 47 -6.92 12.23 -0.87
N ASP A 48 -7.48 13.41 -0.87
CA ASP A 48 -7.41 14.31 -1.98
C ASP A 48 -5.92 14.60 -2.20
N VAL A 49 -5.19 13.54 -2.52
CA VAL A 49 -3.86 13.63 -3.07
C VAL A 49 -4.15 14.16 -4.44
N ALA A 50 -4.08 15.47 -4.55
CA ALA A 50 -4.06 16.11 -5.84
C ALA A 50 -3.17 15.25 -6.73
N PRO A 51 -3.64 14.84 -7.91
CA PRO A 51 -2.94 13.85 -8.72
C PRO A 51 -1.49 14.28 -8.88
N LEU A 52 -0.58 13.43 -8.39
CA LEU A 52 0.85 13.72 -8.48
C LEU A 52 1.23 13.88 -9.95
N VAL A 53 1.69 15.04 -10.28
CA VAL A 53 2.09 15.40 -11.66
C VAL A 53 3.51 14.90 -11.92
N SER A 54 3.67 14.08 -12.96
CA SER A 54 4.98 13.60 -13.38
C SER A 54 5.74 14.70 -14.11
N ILE A 55 6.84 15.18 -13.56
CA ILE A 55 7.66 16.21 -14.20
C ILE A 55 8.27 15.77 -15.53
N ASN A 56 8.39 14.45 -15.75
CA ASN A 56 8.97 13.89 -16.96
C ASN A 56 7.96 13.62 -18.07
N ARG A 57 6.71 13.31 -17.69
CA ARG A 57 5.68 12.85 -18.65
C ARG A 57 4.57 13.84 -18.87
N SER A 58 4.32 14.72 -17.91
CA SER A 58 3.24 15.69 -18.00
C SER A 58 3.38 16.62 -19.18
N SER A 59 2.25 16.99 -19.75
CA SER A 59 2.17 18.01 -20.78
C SER A 59 2.45 19.39 -20.18
N ARG A 60 2.66 20.37 -21.04
CA ARG A 60 2.85 21.76 -20.60
C ARG A 60 1.63 22.26 -19.82
N GLU A 61 0.44 21.95 -20.33
CA GLU A 61 -0.84 22.37 -19.75
C GLU A 61 -1.09 21.71 -18.37
N GLU A 62 -0.61 20.48 -18.17
CA GLU A 62 -0.66 19.81 -16.88
C GLU A 62 0.29 20.46 -15.87
N LEU A 63 1.47 20.83 -16.30
CA LEU A 63 2.42 21.54 -15.47
C LEU A 63 1.92 22.94 -15.08
N GLU A 64 1.18 23.62 -15.96
CA GLU A 64 0.59 24.94 -15.69
C GLU A 64 -0.49 24.91 -14.59
N LYS A 65 -1.10 23.72 -14.33
CA LYS A 65 -2.08 23.54 -13.23
C LYS A 65 -1.42 23.53 -11.85
N LEU A 66 -0.11 23.41 -11.80
CA LEU A 66 0.61 23.41 -10.53
C LEU A 66 0.67 24.82 -9.92
N PRO A 67 0.55 24.93 -8.58
CA PRO A 67 0.57 26.22 -7.90
C PRO A 67 1.88 26.97 -8.17
N GLY A 68 1.78 28.17 -8.71
CA GLY A 68 2.94 29.01 -9.00
C GLY A 68 3.74 28.62 -10.26
N ILE A 69 3.25 27.71 -11.07
CA ILE A 69 3.78 27.41 -12.39
C ILE A 69 2.88 28.03 -13.44
N GLY A 70 3.40 29.05 -14.09
CA GLY A 70 2.73 29.66 -15.25
C GLY A 70 3.30 29.13 -16.57
N PRO A 71 2.72 29.54 -17.70
CA PRO A 71 3.09 29.05 -19.03
C PRO A 71 4.57 29.19 -19.35
N ALA A 72 5.22 30.25 -18.90
CA ALA A 72 6.65 30.45 -19.11
C ALA A 72 7.53 29.47 -18.33
N LEU A 73 7.12 29.10 -17.11
CA LEU A 73 7.86 28.12 -16.31
C LEU A 73 7.60 26.71 -16.79
N ALA A 74 6.36 26.37 -17.15
CA ALA A 74 6.02 25.08 -17.73
C ALA A 74 6.83 24.83 -19.01
N ALA A 75 6.90 25.81 -19.89
CA ALA A 75 7.72 25.71 -21.11
C ALA A 75 9.21 25.45 -20.78
N ARG A 76 9.77 26.14 -19.79
CA ARG A 76 11.17 25.93 -19.38
C ARG A 76 11.42 24.55 -18.77
N ILE A 77 10.45 23.98 -18.04
CA ILE A 77 10.55 22.61 -17.52
C ILE A 77 10.60 21.63 -18.68
N VAL A 78 9.71 21.77 -19.66
CA VAL A 78 9.70 20.93 -20.86
C VAL A 78 11.00 21.08 -21.63
N GLU A 79 11.44 22.30 -21.92
CA GLU A 79 12.72 22.60 -22.61
C GLU A 79 13.91 21.98 -21.86
N HIS A 80 13.92 22.08 -20.53
CA HIS A 80 15.01 21.51 -19.72
C HIS A 80 15.10 20.01 -19.88
N ARG A 81 13.96 19.28 -19.80
CA ARG A 81 13.96 17.82 -19.96
C ARG A 81 14.31 17.36 -21.38
N GLU A 82 13.99 18.17 -22.39
CA GLU A 82 14.34 17.89 -23.79
C GLU A 82 15.83 18.11 -24.04
N ARG A 83 16.42 19.14 -23.45
CA ARG A 83 17.82 19.52 -23.66
C ARG A 83 18.80 18.72 -22.78
N TYR A 84 18.45 18.50 -21.51
CA TYR A 84 19.34 17.88 -20.51
C TYR A 84 18.93 16.48 -20.10
N GLY A 85 17.80 15.98 -20.62
CA GLY A 85 17.23 14.70 -20.27
C GLY A 85 16.28 14.76 -19.08
N ARG A 86 15.81 13.57 -18.70
CA ARG A 86 14.79 13.42 -17.66
C ARG A 86 15.30 13.84 -16.28
N PHE A 87 14.41 14.43 -15.51
CA PHE A 87 14.67 14.71 -14.09
C PHE A 87 14.72 13.39 -13.30
N ARG A 88 15.85 13.09 -12.71
CA ARG A 88 16.00 11.88 -11.88
C ARG A 88 15.35 12.02 -10.49
N ARG A 89 15.22 13.26 -10.03
CA ARG A 89 14.61 13.61 -8.75
C ARG A 89 13.82 14.91 -8.89
N ALA A 90 12.82 15.10 -8.04
CA ALA A 90 12.04 16.34 -8.05
C ALA A 90 12.91 17.58 -7.76
N GLU A 91 13.94 17.44 -6.94
CA GLU A 91 14.87 18.50 -6.58
C GLU A 91 15.63 19.09 -7.78
N HIS A 92 15.76 18.32 -8.86
CA HIS A 92 16.40 18.82 -10.08
C HIS A 92 15.60 19.94 -10.75
N LEU A 93 14.34 20.16 -10.37
CA LEU A 93 13.61 21.35 -10.81
C LEU A 93 14.26 22.67 -10.38
N LEU A 94 15.08 22.67 -9.33
CA LEU A 94 15.85 23.83 -8.91
C LEU A 94 16.89 24.28 -9.96
N MET A 95 17.24 23.40 -10.88
CA MET A 95 18.12 23.71 -12.02
C MET A 95 17.40 24.51 -13.12
N VAL A 96 16.07 24.52 -13.09
CA VAL A 96 15.28 25.27 -14.08
C VAL A 96 15.22 26.73 -13.68
N ARG A 97 15.66 27.60 -14.60
CA ARG A 97 15.67 29.06 -14.38
C ARG A 97 14.27 29.58 -14.04
N GLY A 98 14.13 30.19 -12.87
CA GLY A 98 12.88 30.78 -12.39
C GLY A 98 12.14 29.92 -11.35
N ILE A 99 12.69 28.76 -10.99
CA ILE A 99 12.20 27.96 -9.86
C ILE A 99 13.12 28.24 -8.67
N SER A 100 12.60 28.96 -7.67
CA SER A 100 13.27 29.16 -6.39
C SER A 100 12.99 27.99 -5.44
N GLU A 101 13.83 27.83 -4.44
CA GLU A 101 13.64 26.82 -3.38
C GLU A 101 12.27 26.95 -2.70
N ARG A 102 11.86 28.18 -2.39
CA ARG A 102 10.54 28.45 -1.80
C ARG A 102 9.41 27.93 -2.70
N ARG A 103 9.49 28.16 -4.00
CA ARG A 103 8.52 27.68 -4.98
C ARG A 103 8.57 26.16 -5.08
N PHE A 104 9.75 25.59 -5.11
CA PHE A 104 9.92 24.15 -5.12
C PHE A 104 9.26 23.46 -3.90
N LEU A 105 9.44 24.02 -2.70
CA LEU A 105 8.80 23.47 -1.48
C LEU A 105 7.27 23.48 -1.57
N GLN A 106 6.69 24.50 -2.21
CA GLN A 106 5.24 24.55 -2.46
C GLN A 106 4.78 23.51 -3.49
N LEU A 107 5.63 23.20 -4.46
CA LEU A 107 5.33 22.25 -5.53
C LEU A 107 5.54 20.79 -5.12
N ARG A 108 6.47 20.54 -4.23
CA ARG A 108 6.92 19.20 -3.85
C ARG A 108 5.78 18.20 -3.54
N PRO A 109 4.70 18.56 -2.81
CA PRO A 109 3.61 17.62 -2.52
C PRO A 109 2.80 17.21 -3.77
N TYR A 110 2.91 17.93 -4.87
CA TYR A 110 2.19 17.68 -6.12
C TYR A 110 3.04 17.03 -7.20
N LEU A 111 4.32 16.79 -6.93
CA LEU A 111 5.28 16.35 -7.92
C LEU A 111 5.78 14.93 -7.64
N ARG A 112 6.01 14.21 -8.75
CA ARG A 112 6.85 13.02 -8.74
C ARG A 112 7.81 13.03 -9.93
N ALA A 113 8.99 12.45 -9.72
CA ALA A 113 9.97 12.18 -10.76
C ALA A 113 9.96 10.66 -11.02
N ASP A 114 9.46 10.25 -12.18
CA ASP A 114 9.38 8.85 -12.65
C ASP A 114 10.03 8.68 -14.01
#